data_ffe86879d6a9986197a7d24f1ce17e88
#
_entry.id   ffe86879d6a9986197a7d24f1ce17e88
#
_cell.length_a   1.000
_cell.length_b   1.000
_cell.length_c   1.000
_cell.angle_alpha   90.00
_cell.angle_beta   90.00
_cell.angle_gamma   90.00
#
_symmetry.space_group_name_H-M   'P 1'
#
loop_
_entity.id
_entity.type
_entity.pdbx_description
1 polymer ?
#
loop_
_entity_poly.entity_id
_entity_poly.type
_entity_poly.pdbx_seq_one_letter_code
_entity_poly.pdbx_strand_id
1 'polypeptide(L)'
;MAQHEAEARAYTVTGNPNQGASSLDERAANHTPVHQQGSSYVEISGGVSIDKNTVKVTGHSNLPAGARIKGNLAVKNSLLTGYTDETTIQKDGSFVLRVQRPGIQGSMDLTVLFRPDDQDNEIRNLYGSGGNKLEGPYVYQYEENKQLLHEVRIGAEFDPEQERNTPLVKPVWNKPKDYGSPQVWIKPDVKQEGNYYHVYARSNLLEGSDVKLTIDFPGRWQFGYDDQTKVMPDGSFSMRVKKPSLANRYTIVISFEPNEDMWTNAKQAYGTQGERLSGPLVKSADDKEGSKQIEARIPIQPKS
;
A
#
# COMPACT_ATOMS: atom_id res chain seq x y z
N MET A 1 -11.29 -26.21 36.14
CA MET A 1 -11.48 -24.82 36.62
C MET A 1 -10.17 -24.12 36.54
N ALA A 2 -9.94 -23.30 35.55
CA ALA A 2 -9.02 -22.16 35.51
C ALA A 2 -9.23 -21.48 34.16
N GLN A 3 -9.89 -20.32 34.21
CA GLN A 3 -10.10 -19.41 33.12
C GLN A 3 -8.76 -18.71 32.79
N HIS A 4 -8.40 -18.62 31.52
CA HIS A 4 -7.43 -17.65 31.04
C HIS A 4 -8.15 -16.72 30.06
N GLU A 5 -8.52 -15.57 30.60
CA GLU A 5 -8.87 -14.38 29.83
C GLU A 5 -7.60 -13.83 29.16
N ALA A 6 -7.64 -13.72 27.85
CA ALA A 6 -6.63 -12.97 27.09
C ALA A 6 -7.20 -11.62 26.69
N GLU A 7 -6.73 -10.59 27.36
CA GLU A 7 -7.05 -9.18 27.09
C GLU A 7 -6.60 -8.77 25.69
N ALA A 8 -7.56 -8.36 24.88
CA ALA A 8 -7.34 -7.65 23.63
C ALA A 8 -7.09 -6.16 23.93
N ARG A 9 -5.86 -5.70 23.79
CA ARG A 9 -5.55 -4.26 23.84
C ARG A 9 -5.83 -3.62 22.49
N ALA A 10 -6.87 -2.82 22.46
CA ALA A 10 -7.20 -1.90 21.38
C ALA A 10 -6.22 -0.71 21.37
N TYR A 11 -5.59 -0.44 20.24
CA TYR A 11 -4.88 0.82 20.02
C TYR A 11 -5.87 1.85 19.49
N THR A 12 -6.35 2.70 20.38
CA THR A 12 -7.12 3.89 20.03
C THR A 12 -6.14 5.05 19.85
N VAL A 13 -6.03 5.60 18.66
CA VAL A 13 -5.40 6.91 18.42
C VAL A 13 -6.48 7.97 18.56
N THR A 14 -6.60 8.56 19.74
CA THR A 14 -7.36 9.79 19.97
C THR A 14 -6.38 10.96 20.04
N GLY A 15 -6.27 11.73 18.97
CA GLY A 15 -5.64 13.04 18.97
C GLY A 15 -6.68 14.11 19.26
N ASN A 16 -6.55 14.80 20.39
CA ASN A 16 -7.37 15.94 20.76
C ASN A 16 -6.64 17.24 20.30
N PRO A 17 -7.24 18.12 19.50
CA PRO A 17 -6.63 19.40 19.15
C PRO A 17 -7.08 20.48 20.13
N ASN A 18 -6.22 20.85 21.07
CA ASN A 18 -6.09 22.20 21.63
C ASN A 18 -5.33 22.17 22.94
N GLN A 19 -4.07 22.62 22.89
CA GLN A 19 -3.51 23.44 23.99
C GLN A 19 -2.15 24.03 23.56
N GLY A 20 -2.09 25.35 23.58
CA GLY A 20 -1.02 26.23 24.05
C GLY A 20 0.36 26.09 23.40
N ALA A 21 0.70 27.12 22.61
CA ALA A 21 2.08 27.43 22.26
C ALA A 21 2.91 27.69 23.52
N SER A 22 3.96 26.89 23.76
CA SER A 22 5.11 27.28 24.57
C SER A 22 6.35 26.53 24.11
N SER A 23 7.37 27.32 23.73
CA SER A 23 8.81 27.02 23.61
C SER A 23 9.20 25.55 23.44
N LEU A 24 9.40 25.13 22.20
CA LEU A 24 10.04 23.86 21.88
C LEU A 24 11.52 23.93 22.29
N ASP A 25 11.83 23.19 23.32
CA ASP A 25 13.18 22.85 23.73
C ASP A 25 13.89 22.11 22.59
N GLU A 26 14.96 22.68 22.07
CA GLU A 26 15.87 22.10 21.08
C GLU A 26 16.71 20.94 21.68
N ARG A 27 16.09 19.92 22.25
CA ARG A 27 16.82 18.78 22.80
C ARG A 27 16.07 17.45 22.64
N ALA A 28 15.80 17.07 21.40
CA ALA A 28 15.61 15.67 21.03
C ALA A 28 15.95 15.47 19.55
N ALA A 29 17.14 15.86 19.14
CA ALA A 29 17.74 15.27 17.95
C ALA A 29 18.04 13.81 18.28
N ASN A 30 17.06 12.93 18.11
CA ASN A 30 17.29 11.51 18.03
C ASN A 30 18.32 11.27 16.93
N HIS A 31 19.53 10.90 17.31
CA HIS A 31 20.53 10.33 16.40
C HIS A 31 19.96 9.03 15.82
N THR A 32 19.12 9.14 14.81
CA THR A 32 18.96 8.07 13.85
C THR A 32 20.32 7.91 13.19
N PRO A 33 20.92 6.72 13.14
CA PRO A 33 22.19 6.54 12.45
C PRO A 33 22.00 7.02 11.01
N VAL A 34 22.68 8.10 10.64
CA VAL A 34 22.67 8.62 9.28
C VAL A 34 23.44 7.61 8.45
N HIS A 35 22.74 6.73 7.75
CA HIS A 35 23.39 5.82 6.82
C HIS A 35 24.09 6.64 5.73
N GLN A 36 25.34 6.26 5.44
CA GLN A 36 26.13 6.92 4.45
C GLN A 36 25.42 6.91 3.09
N GLN A 37 25.57 7.98 2.33
CA GLN A 37 25.05 8.10 0.97
C GLN A 37 25.55 6.92 0.11
N GLY A 38 24.61 6.24 -0.58
CA GLY A 38 24.89 5.01 -1.33
C GLY A 38 24.82 3.72 -0.53
N SER A 39 24.36 3.75 0.74
CA SER A 39 24.07 2.53 1.51
C SER A 39 22.97 1.69 0.84
N SER A 40 23.05 0.36 0.98
CA SER A 40 21.96 -0.55 0.59
C SER A 40 20.69 -0.32 1.41
N TYR A 41 20.83 0.05 2.67
CA TYR A 41 19.71 0.45 3.52
C TYR A 41 19.29 1.88 3.21
N VAL A 42 18.17 2.01 2.48
CA VAL A 42 17.71 3.31 2.01
C VAL A 42 16.86 4.01 3.08
N GLU A 43 17.21 5.28 3.29
CA GLU A 43 16.45 6.22 4.09
C GLU A 43 15.97 7.35 3.19
N ILE A 44 14.69 7.72 3.35
CA ILE A 44 14.07 8.82 2.65
C ILE A 44 13.05 9.49 3.57
N SER A 45 13.03 10.81 3.57
CA SER A 45 12.12 11.61 4.38
C SER A 45 11.77 12.89 3.67
N GLY A 46 10.72 13.57 4.11
CA GLY A 46 10.33 14.85 3.55
C GLY A 46 8.89 15.22 3.80
N GLY A 47 8.44 16.21 3.06
CA GLY A 47 7.07 16.70 3.14
C GLY A 47 6.58 17.22 1.80
N VAL A 48 5.28 17.29 1.70
CA VAL A 48 4.51 17.77 0.56
C VAL A 48 3.94 19.14 0.92
N SER A 49 4.15 20.15 0.09
CA SER A 49 3.42 21.42 0.15
C SER A 49 2.52 21.56 -1.07
N ILE A 50 1.28 21.97 -0.84
CA ILE A 50 0.20 21.94 -1.82
C ILE A 50 -0.23 23.35 -2.15
N ASP A 51 -0.01 23.76 -3.39
CA ASP A 51 -0.46 25.00 -3.96
C ASP A 51 -1.64 24.80 -4.92
N LYS A 52 -2.19 25.89 -5.44
CA LYS A 52 -3.32 25.84 -6.39
C LYS A 52 -3.04 24.97 -7.61
N ASN A 53 -1.84 25.04 -8.16
CA ASN A 53 -1.47 24.40 -9.42
C ASN A 53 -0.33 23.39 -9.31
N THR A 54 0.27 23.25 -8.13
CA THR A 54 1.51 22.48 -7.95
C THR A 54 1.51 21.75 -6.63
N VAL A 55 1.95 20.51 -6.67
CA VAL A 55 2.32 19.71 -5.50
C VAL A 55 3.84 19.66 -5.44
N LYS A 56 4.43 20.33 -4.47
CA LYS A 56 5.88 20.39 -4.26
C LYS A 56 6.29 19.41 -3.18
N VAL A 57 7.25 18.55 -3.49
CA VAL A 57 7.88 17.64 -2.52
C VAL A 57 9.27 18.17 -2.21
N THR A 58 9.60 18.27 -0.94
CA THR A 58 10.95 18.60 -0.47
C THR A 58 11.40 17.50 0.49
N GLY A 59 12.56 16.93 0.26
CA GLY A 59 13.01 15.82 1.07
C GLY A 59 14.52 15.61 1.06
N HIS A 60 14.94 14.60 1.84
CA HIS A 60 16.31 14.11 1.92
C HIS A 60 16.32 12.59 1.81
N SER A 61 17.38 12.06 1.21
CA SER A 61 17.65 10.62 1.11
C SER A 61 19.14 10.35 1.19
N ASN A 62 19.52 9.15 1.62
CA ASN A 62 20.88 8.64 1.52
C ASN A 62 21.16 7.93 0.19
N LEU A 63 20.27 8.00 -0.78
CA LEU A 63 20.56 7.60 -2.16
C LEU A 63 21.79 8.38 -2.70
N PRO A 64 22.61 7.83 -3.61
CA PRO A 64 23.78 8.52 -4.12
C PRO A 64 23.42 9.81 -4.83
N ALA A 65 24.31 10.79 -4.77
CA ALA A 65 24.19 12.01 -5.56
C ALA A 65 24.08 11.67 -7.05
N GLY A 66 23.13 12.31 -7.75
CA GLY A 66 22.79 12.02 -9.13
C GLY A 66 21.75 10.91 -9.33
N ALA A 67 21.37 10.17 -8.29
CA ALA A 67 20.27 9.20 -8.40
C ALA A 67 18.99 9.90 -8.82
N ARG A 68 18.36 9.41 -9.89
CA ARG A 68 17.09 9.93 -10.40
C ARG A 68 15.94 9.40 -9.55
N ILE A 69 15.04 10.30 -9.16
CA ILE A 69 13.80 10.00 -8.45
C ILE A 69 12.64 10.62 -9.19
N LYS A 70 11.50 9.94 -9.18
CA LYS A 70 10.31 10.34 -9.90
C LYS A 70 9.13 10.53 -8.94
N GLY A 71 8.44 11.65 -9.05
CA GLY A 71 7.19 11.93 -8.38
C GLY A 71 6.02 11.59 -9.29
N ASN A 72 5.07 10.79 -8.81
CA ASN A 72 3.81 10.50 -9.49
C ASN A 72 2.65 10.96 -8.61
N LEU A 73 1.71 11.69 -9.20
CA LEU A 73 0.49 12.14 -8.54
C LEU A 73 -0.71 11.50 -9.21
N ALA A 74 -1.50 10.80 -8.44
CA ALA A 74 -2.76 10.19 -8.86
C ALA A 74 -3.94 10.80 -8.10
N VAL A 75 -5.10 10.89 -8.73
CA VAL A 75 -6.35 11.28 -8.07
C VAL A 75 -7.16 10.03 -7.80
N LYS A 76 -7.56 9.82 -6.55
CA LYS A 76 -8.35 8.64 -6.17
C LYS A 76 -9.65 8.56 -6.96
N ASN A 77 -9.96 7.36 -7.42
CA ASN A 77 -11.13 7.06 -8.25
C ASN A 77 -11.17 7.80 -9.59
N SER A 78 -10.01 8.18 -10.13
CA SER A 78 -9.86 8.78 -11.45
C SER A 78 -8.89 7.96 -12.30
N LEU A 79 -9.15 7.91 -13.60
CA LEU A 79 -8.24 7.31 -14.59
C LEU A 79 -7.20 8.31 -15.11
N LEU A 80 -7.15 9.51 -14.55
CA LEU A 80 -6.18 10.53 -14.96
C LEU A 80 -4.76 10.11 -14.55
N THR A 81 -3.87 10.10 -15.52
CA THR A 81 -2.46 9.75 -15.38
C THR A 81 -1.57 10.83 -15.97
N GLY A 82 -0.25 10.72 -15.81
CA GLY A 82 0.72 11.62 -16.45
C GLY A 82 1.11 12.84 -15.63
N TYR A 83 0.61 12.98 -14.40
CA TYR A 83 1.05 14.02 -13.47
C TYR A 83 2.33 13.57 -12.78
N THR A 84 3.45 13.82 -13.43
CA THR A 84 4.77 13.35 -12.98
C THR A 84 5.79 14.47 -13.03
N ASP A 85 6.84 14.35 -12.21
CA ASP A 85 8.05 15.14 -12.27
C ASP A 85 9.25 14.25 -11.95
N GLU A 86 10.43 14.62 -12.40
CA GLU A 86 11.66 13.89 -12.16
C GLU A 86 12.77 14.86 -11.72
N THR A 87 13.57 14.43 -10.76
CA THR A 87 14.73 15.19 -10.28
C THR A 87 15.84 14.23 -9.87
N THR A 88 16.99 14.79 -9.49
CA THR A 88 18.12 14.01 -8.97
C THR A 88 18.43 14.35 -7.52
N ILE A 89 18.93 13.37 -6.78
CA ILE A 89 19.46 13.56 -5.43
C ILE A 89 20.71 14.45 -5.51
N GLN A 90 20.75 15.48 -4.69
CA GLN A 90 21.85 16.41 -4.60
C GLN A 90 23.02 15.82 -3.75
N LYS A 91 24.18 16.46 -3.77
CA LYS A 91 25.35 16.02 -2.99
C LYS A 91 25.13 16.00 -1.48
N ASP A 92 24.23 16.83 -0.99
CA ASP A 92 23.82 16.87 0.42
C ASP A 92 22.65 15.93 0.75
N GLY A 93 22.20 15.12 -0.22
CA GLY A 93 21.07 14.20 -0.09
C GLY A 93 19.71 14.87 -0.30
N SER A 94 19.64 16.18 -0.50
CA SER A 94 18.37 16.87 -0.72
C SER A 94 17.79 16.64 -2.10
N PHE A 95 16.45 16.79 -2.21
CA PHE A 95 15.74 16.78 -3.49
C PHE A 95 14.49 17.64 -3.46
N VAL A 96 14.05 18.10 -4.64
CA VAL A 96 12.79 18.83 -4.83
C VAL A 96 12.10 18.33 -6.08
N LEU A 97 10.85 17.89 -5.96
CA LEU A 97 9.94 17.58 -7.07
C LEU A 97 8.82 18.60 -7.12
N ARG A 98 8.32 18.91 -8.33
CA ARG A 98 7.21 19.85 -8.57
C ARG A 98 6.24 19.26 -9.56
N VAL A 99 5.34 18.45 -9.05
CA VAL A 99 4.32 17.80 -9.86
C VAL A 99 3.18 18.77 -10.13
N GLN A 100 2.75 18.89 -11.37
CA GLN A 100 1.57 19.70 -11.71
C GLN A 100 0.33 19.07 -11.05
N ARG A 101 -0.46 19.90 -10.37
CA ARG A 101 -1.72 19.48 -9.77
C ARG A 101 -2.82 19.44 -10.83
N PRO A 102 -3.56 18.31 -10.98
CA PRO A 102 -4.77 18.29 -11.80
C PRO A 102 -5.85 19.23 -11.25
N GLY A 103 -6.57 19.88 -12.15
CA GLY A 103 -7.65 20.82 -11.79
C GLY A 103 -8.96 20.17 -11.36
N ILE A 104 -8.91 18.94 -10.83
CA ILE A 104 -10.09 18.19 -10.35
C ILE A 104 -10.06 18.06 -8.83
N GLN A 105 -11.27 17.95 -8.25
CA GLN A 105 -11.44 17.72 -6.81
C GLN A 105 -11.24 16.25 -6.44
N GLY A 106 -10.85 16.01 -5.21
CA GLY A 106 -10.72 14.67 -4.61
C GLY A 106 -9.38 14.44 -3.95
N SER A 107 -9.32 13.42 -3.12
CA SER A 107 -8.07 12.99 -2.49
C SER A 107 -7.06 12.57 -3.53
N MET A 108 -5.82 12.89 -3.27
CA MET A 108 -4.68 12.61 -4.14
C MET A 108 -3.66 11.73 -3.44
N ASP A 109 -3.06 10.82 -4.21
CA ASP A 109 -1.95 9.99 -3.78
C ASP A 109 -0.69 10.45 -4.50
N LEU A 110 0.28 10.96 -3.74
CA LEU A 110 1.61 11.23 -4.23
C LEU A 110 2.52 10.06 -3.90
N THR A 111 3.28 9.61 -4.89
CA THR A 111 4.31 8.59 -4.72
C THR A 111 5.63 9.11 -5.25
N VAL A 112 6.70 9.02 -4.45
CA VAL A 112 8.08 9.25 -4.85
C VAL A 112 8.78 7.91 -5.02
N LEU A 113 9.37 7.68 -6.18
CA LEU A 113 9.95 6.41 -6.62
C LEU A 113 11.43 6.56 -6.94
N PHE A 114 12.21 5.53 -6.58
CA PHE A 114 13.55 5.30 -7.10
C PHE A 114 13.62 3.86 -7.61
N ARG A 115 14.05 3.69 -8.85
CA ARG A 115 14.23 2.38 -9.51
C ARG A 115 15.68 2.22 -9.97
N PRO A 116 16.40 1.19 -9.52
CA PRO A 116 17.77 0.94 -9.95
C PRO A 116 17.94 0.67 -11.45
N ASP A 117 16.97 0.02 -12.08
CA ASP A 117 16.98 -0.30 -13.52
C ASP A 117 16.88 0.95 -14.41
N ASP A 118 16.29 2.05 -13.89
CA ASP A 118 16.21 3.35 -14.57
C ASP A 118 17.48 4.21 -14.40
N GLN A 119 18.48 3.76 -13.63
CA GLN A 119 19.66 4.55 -13.28
C GLN A 119 20.83 4.32 -14.22
N ASP A 120 21.83 5.19 -14.10
CA ASP A 120 23.11 5.01 -14.75
C ASP A 120 23.84 3.77 -14.19
N ASN A 121 24.78 3.22 -14.96
CA ASN A 121 25.44 1.96 -14.62
C ASN A 121 26.11 1.96 -13.24
N GLU A 122 26.67 3.06 -12.80
CA GLU A 122 27.34 3.18 -11.49
C GLU A 122 26.33 2.95 -10.35
N ILE A 123 25.20 3.65 -10.39
CA ILE A 123 24.14 3.53 -9.38
C ILE A 123 23.43 2.18 -9.50
N ARG A 124 23.20 1.71 -10.73
CA ARG A 124 22.62 0.38 -10.98
C ARG A 124 23.47 -0.74 -10.39
N ASN A 125 24.79 -0.70 -10.53
CA ASN A 125 25.70 -1.70 -9.99
C ASN A 125 25.73 -1.70 -8.45
N LEU A 126 25.54 -0.55 -7.84
CA LEU A 126 25.48 -0.40 -6.38
C LEU A 126 24.33 -1.21 -5.79
N TYR A 127 23.13 -1.08 -6.38
CA TYR A 127 21.90 -1.71 -5.87
C TYR A 127 21.55 -3.04 -6.56
N GLY A 128 22.31 -3.44 -7.58
CA GLY A 128 21.96 -4.54 -8.48
C GLY A 128 20.98 -4.09 -9.56
N SER A 129 21.05 -4.69 -10.75
CA SER A 129 20.24 -4.30 -11.91
C SER A 129 18.72 -4.39 -11.66
N GLY A 130 18.30 -5.32 -10.79
CA GLY A 130 16.90 -5.46 -10.38
C GLY A 130 16.61 -4.92 -8.98
N GLY A 131 17.50 -4.15 -8.37
CA GLY A 131 17.31 -3.63 -7.02
C GLY A 131 17.43 -4.67 -5.90
N ASN A 132 17.95 -5.84 -6.17
CA ASN A 132 18.01 -6.97 -5.23
C ASN A 132 18.92 -6.75 -4.01
N LYS A 133 19.70 -5.67 -4.00
CA LYS A 133 20.52 -5.25 -2.86
C LYS A 133 19.89 -4.13 -2.05
N LEU A 134 18.73 -3.61 -2.46
CA LEU A 134 18.01 -2.61 -1.71
C LEU A 134 17.47 -3.19 -0.40
N GLU A 135 17.63 -2.44 0.68
CA GLU A 135 17.18 -2.78 2.02
C GLU A 135 16.43 -1.61 2.67
N GLY A 136 15.64 -1.90 3.69
CA GLY A 136 14.93 -0.91 4.48
C GLY A 136 13.42 -0.91 4.27
N PRO A 137 12.70 -0.06 5.02
CA PRO A 137 11.25 -0.10 5.05
C PRO A 137 10.59 0.45 3.79
N TYR A 138 11.33 1.15 2.96
CA TYR A 138 10.83 1.77 1.73
C TYR A 138 10.94 0.87 0.50
N VAL A 139 11.44 -0.36 0.66
CA VAL A 139 11.63 -1.29 -0.45
C VAL A 139 10.35 -2.04 -0.74
N TYR A 140 9.91 -1.94 -1.99
CA TYR A 140 8.76 -2.62 -2.56
C TYR A 140 9.18 -3.49 -3.73
N GLN A 141 8.36 -4.49 -4.04
CA GLN A 141 8.52 -5.31 -5.23
C GLN A 141 7.61 -4.80 -6.36
N TYR A 142 8.05 -5.04 -7.59
CA TYR A 142 7.23 -4.93 -8.79
C TYR A 142 7.71 -5.97 -9.80
N GLU A 143 6.88 -6.31 -10.77
CA GLU A 143 7.27 -7.23 -11.84
C GLU A 143 7.27 -6.49 -13.17
N GLU A 144 8.37 -6.62 -13.90
CA GLU A 144 8.49 -6.15 -15.27
C GLU A 144 9.14 -7.23 -16.13
N ASN A 145 8.56 -7.50 -17.31
CA ASN A 145 9.04 -8.55 -18.22
C ASN A 145 9.20 -9.92 -17.55
N LYS A 146 8.30 -10.28 -16.64
CA LYS A 146 8.33 -11.52 -15.82
C LYS A 146 9.53 -11.63 -14.89
N GLN A 147 10.19 -10.52 -14.61
CA GLN A 147 11.26 -10.43 -13.63
C GLN A 147 10.77 -9.66 -12.42
N LEU A 148 10.96 -10.24 -11.23
CA LEU A 148 10.68 -9.56 -9.97
C LEU A 148 11.81 -8.60 -9.65
N LEU A 149 11.49 -7.33 -9.58
CA LEU A 149 12.39 -6.22 -9.33
C LEU A 149 12.03 -5.52 -8.03
N HIS A 150 12.94 -4.66 -7.54
CA HIS A 150 12.72 -3.88 -6.33
C HIS A 150 12.89 -2.39 -6.59
N GLU A 151 12.04 -1.61 -5.95
CA GLU A 151 12.07 -0.15 -5.99
C GLU A 151 12.00 0.43 -4.58
N VAL A 152 12.46 1.66 -4.41
CA VAL A 152 12.19 2.45 -3.21
C VAL A 152 10.96 3.29 -3.45
N ARG A 153 10.01 3.26 -2.51
CA ARG A 153 8.76 4.01 -2.59
C ARG A 153 8.44 4.69 -1.27
N ILE A 154 8.08 5.97 -1.34
CA ILE A 154 7.49 6.71 -0.22
C ILE A 154 6.38 7.60 -0.77
N GLY A 155 5.37 7.89 0.03
CA GLY A 155 4.26 8.70 -0.44
C GLY A 155 3.49 9.40 0.66
N ALA A 156 2.49 10.15 0.22
CA ALA A 156 1.51 10.80 1.08
C ALA A 156 0.15 10.83 0.37
N GLU A 157 -0.90 10.59 1.14
CA GLU A 157 -2.27 10.83 0.74
C GLU A 157 -2.75 12.15 1.35
N PHE A 158 -3.42 12.99 0.59
CA PHE A 158 -3.94 14.28 1.05
C PHE A 158 -5.17 14.73 0.27
N ASP A 159 -5.98 15.55 0.92
CA ASP A 159 -7.06 16.29 0.26
C ASP A 159 -6.57 17.73 0.00
N PRO A 160 -6.34 18.13 -1.26
CA PRO A 160 -5.77 19.44 -1.59
C PRO A 160 -6.70 20.62 -1.25
N GLU A 161 -7.97 20.39 -0.98
CA GLU A 161 -8.90 21.43 -0.54
C GLU A 161 -8.84 21.67 0.98
N GLN A 162 -8.36 20.68 1.74
CA GLN A 162 -8.31 20.72 3.20
C GLN A 162 -6.89 20.88 3.74
N GLU A 163 -5.90 20.35 3.03
CA GLU A 163 -4.52 20.27 3.48
C GLU A 163 -3.59 21.13 2.62
N ARG A 164 -2.63 21.81 3.26
CA ARG A 164 -1.59 22.59 2.58
C ARG A 164 -0.20 21.99 2.74
N ASN A 165 -0.02 21.21 3.77
CA ASN A 165 1.23 20.51 4.05
C ASN A 165 0.94 19.12 4.62
N THR A 166 1.63 18.10 4.11
CA THR A 166 1.49 16.70 4.55
C THR A 166 2.88 16.06 4.59
N PRO A 167 3.25 15.35 5.65
CA PRO A 167 4.53 14.63 5.70
C PRO A 167 4.51 13.44 4.76
N LEU A 168 5.67 13.08 4.20
CA LEU A 168 5.88 11.76 3.62
C LEU A 168 5.91 10.73 4.75
N VAL A 169 5.16 9.64 4.60
CA VAL A 169 4.96 8.67 5.67
C VAL A 169 5.93 7.50 5.54
N LYS A 170 6.74 7.29 6.58
CA LYS A 170 7.60 6.10 6.66
C LYS A 170 6.75 4.85 6.86
N PRO A 171 6.83 3.84 5.98
CA PRO A 171 6.10 2.60 6.16
C PRO A 171 6.60 1.80 7.37
N VAL A 172 5.69 1.12 8.04
CA VAL A 172 6.01 0.17 9.12
C VAL A 172 5.41 -1.18 8.75
N TRP A 173 6.27 -2.13 8.41
CA TRP A 173 5.86 -3.46 7.98
C TRP A 173 5.86 -4.45 9.14
N ASN A 174 4.77 -5.17 9.28
CA ASN A 174 4.64 -6.24 10.27
C ASN A 174 4.34 -7.57 9.57
N LYS A 175 5.38 -8.10 8.92
CA LYS A 175 5.29 -9.32 8.12
C LYS A 175 5.00 -10.54 9.00
N PRO A 176 3.96 -11.34 8.70
CA PRO A 176 3.65 -12.54 9.48
C PRO A 176 4.72 -13.63 9.28
N LYS A 177 4.84 -14.52 10.26
CA LYS A 177 5.85 -15.60 10.24
C LYS A 177 5.64 -16.59 9.10
N ASP A 178 4.39 -16.79 8.70
CA ASP A 178 3.94 -17.69 7.64
C ASP A 178 3.66 -16.96 6.31
N TYR A 179 4.32 -15.81 6.11
CA TYR A 179 4.20 -15.00 4.90
C TYR A 179 4.51 -15.83 3.64
N GLY A 180 3.60 -15.80 2.67
CA GLY A 180 3.70 -16.57 1.42
C GLY A 180 3.32 -18.06 1.55
N SER A 181 2.86 -18.52 2.71
CA SER A 181 2.37 -19.88 2.86
C SER A 181 1.10 -20.11 2.01
N PRO A 182 0.96 -21.27 1.35
CA PRO A 182 -0.25 -21.62 0.61
C PRO A 182 -1.46 -21.90 1.53
N GLN A 183 -1.26 -22.07 2.83
CA GLN A 183 -2.34 -22.06 3.82
C GLN A 183 -2.71 -20.61 4.12
N VAL A 184 -3.50 -20.03 3.22
CA VAL A 184 -3.84 -18.61 3.26
C VAL A 184 -4.86 -18.30 4.34
N TRP A 185 -4.60 -17.21 5.07
CA TRP A 185 -5.57 -16.57 5.95
C TRP A 185 -5.72 -15.09 5.61
N ILE A 186 -6.93 -14.56 5.83
CA ILE A 186 -7.26 -13.13 5.70
C ILE A 186 -8.03 -12.73 6.97
N LYS A 187 -7.60 -11.66 7.62
CA LYS A 187 -8.23 -11.08 8.82
C LYS A 187 -8.69 -9.65 8.50
N PRO A 188 -9.95 -9.47 8.09
CA PRO A 188 -10.51 -8.16 7.76
C PRO A 188 -10.98 -7.42 9.00
N ASP A 189 -10.82 -6.10 8.98
CA ASP A 189 -11.47 -5.12 9.86
C ASP A 189 -12.33 -4.20 8.97
N VAL A 190 -13.64 -4.21 9.18
CA VAL A 190 -14.61 -3.47 8.36
C VAL A 190 -15.16 -2.30 9.13
N LYS A 191 -14.92 -1.09 8.64
CA LYS A 191 -15.45 0.16 9.22
C LYS A 191 -16.44 0.80 8.26
N GLN A 192 -17.58 1.24 8.78
CA GLN A 192 -18.52 2.04 8.00
C GLN A 192 -18.23 3.52 8.24
N GLU A 193 -17.96 4.25 7.16
CA GLU A 193 -17.76 5.69 7.17
C GLU A 193 -18.67 6.32 6.09
N GLY A 194 -19.67 7.05 6.53
CA GLY A 194 -20.69 7.62 5.65
C GLY A 194 -21.37 6.54 4.79
N ASN A 195 -21.29 6.68 3.49
CA ASN A 195 -21.88 5.77 2.50
C ASN A 195 -20.93 4.67 2.00
N TYR A 196 -19.84 4.43 2.71
CA TYR A 196 -18.84 3.44 2.31
C TYR A 196 -18.50 2.49 3.45
N TYR A 197 -18.05 1.29 3.08
CA TYR A 197 -17.28 0.38 3.92
C TYR A 197 -15.81 0.52 3.55
N HIS A 198 -14.98 0.81 4.54
CA HIS A 198 -13.54 0.74 4.47
C HIS A 198 -13.11 -0.59 5.08
N VAL A 199 -12.44 -1.41 4.29
CA VAL A 199 -11.97 -2.73 4.69
C VAL A 199 -10.46 -2.67 4.79
N TYR A 200 -9.95 -2.78 6.01
CA TYR A 200 -8.53 -2.95 6.30
C TYR A 200 -8.29 -4.43 6.59
N ALA A 201 -7.34 -5.03 5.94
CA ALA A 201 -7.09 -6.45 6.15
C ALA A 201 -5.60 -6.75 6.33
N ARG A 202 -5.36 -7.81 7.07
CA ARG A 202 -4.07 -8.48 7.17
C ARG A 202 -4.19 -9.88 6.60
N SER A 203 -3.13 -10.33 5.94
CA SER A 203 -3.04 -11.67 5.40
C SER A 203 -1.60 -12.18 5.44
N ASN A 204 -1.39 -13.43 5.07
CA ASN A 204 -0.08 -13.97 4.78
C ASN A 204 0.20 -14.07 3.26
N LEU A 205 -0.62 -13.42 2.44
CA LEU A 205 -0.39 -13.34 1.00
C LEU A 205 0.90 -12.58 0.67
N LEU A 206 1.55 -12.98 -0.40
CA LEU A 206 2.72 -12.29 -0.94
C LEU A 206 2.37 -10.90 -1.48
N GLU A 207 3.30 -9.97 -1.36
CA GLU A 207 3.24 -8.66 -1.99
C GLU A 207 2.90 -8.79 -3.47
N GLY A 208 2.06 -7.86 -3.95
CA GLY A 208 1.62 -7.83 -5.34
C GLY A 208 0.52 -8.83 -5.71
N SER A 209 0.07 -9.70 -4.78
CA SER A 209 -1.13 -10.50 -5.00
C SER A 209 -2.34 -9.60 -5.20
N ASP A 210 -3.11 -9.82 -6.27
CA ASP A 210 -4.33 -9.07 -6.54
C ASP A 210 -5.47 -9.62 -5.69
N VAL A 211 -6.07 -8.77 -4.87
CA VAL A 211 -7.24 -9.10 -4.05
C VAL A 211 -8.43 -8.25 -4.49
N LYS A 212 -9.58 -8.89 -4.57
CA LYS A 212 -10.85 -8.24 -4.91
C LYS A 212 -11.76 -8.20 -3.70
N LEU A 213 -12.55 -7.15 -3.64
CA LEU A 213 -13.67 -7.03 -2.72
C LEU A 213 -14.94 -6.90 -3.55
N THR A 214 -15.94 -7.69 -3.23
CA THR A 214 -17.27 -7.62 -3.86
C THR A 214 -18.35 -7.66 -2.79
N ILE A 215 -19.57 -7.22 -3.13
CA ILE A 215 -20.74 -7.44 -2.29
C ILE A 215 -21.62 -8.49 -2.94
N ASP A 216 -21.81 -9.60 -2.23
CA ASP A 216 -22.71 -10.68 -2.59
C ASP A 216 -24.11 -10.43 -2.02
N PHE A 217 -25.12 -10.36 -2.91
CA PHE A 217 -26.52 -10.14 -2.58
C PHE A 217 -27.29 -11.44 -2.76
N PRO A 218 -27.95 -11.95 -1.74
CA PRO A 218 -28.74 -13.19 -1.87
C PRO A 218 -29.77 -13.10 -3.00
N GLY A 219 -29.61 -13.94 -4.01
CA GLY A 219 -30.53 -14.08 -5.14
C GLY A 219 -30.58 -12.89 -6.10
N ARG A 220 -29.57 -12.02 -6.11
CA ARG A 220 -29.52 -10.86 -7.01
C ARG A 220 -28.10 -10.61 -7.49
N TRP A 221 -27.94 -10.22 -8.74
CA TRP A 221 -26.72 -9.65 -9.28
C TRP A 221 -26.81 -8.13 -9.28
N GLN A 222 -25.83 -7.45 -8.70
CA GLN A 222 -25.72 -5.98 -8.72
C GLN A 222 -24.29 -5.58 -9.07
N PHE A 223 -24.13 -4.63 -9.97
CA PHE A 223 -22.85 -4.08 -10.41
C PHE A 223 -22.46 -2.83 -9.61
N GLY A 224 -21.17 -2.50 -9.59
CA GLY A 224 -20.64 -1.27 -8.99
C GLY A 224 -20.46 -1.34 -7.48
N TYR A 225 -20.41 -2.55 -6.94
CA TYR A 225 -20.09 -2.83 -5.53
C TYR A 225 -18.84 -3.70 -5.42
N ASP A 226 -17.78 -3.23 -6.06
CA ASP A 226 -16.49 -3.92 -6.11
C ASP A 226 -15.34 -2.93 -5.91
N ASP A 227 -14.20 -3.45 -5.50
CA ASP A 227 -12.90 -2.77 -5.44
C ASP A 227 -11.80 -3.82 -5.59
N GLN A 228 -10.62 -3.37 -6.00
CA GLN A 228 -9.46 -4.22 -6.20
C GLN A 228 -8.19 -3.51 -5.76
N THR A 229 -7.28 -4.24 -5.13
CA THR A 229 -5.96 -3.70 -4.73
C THR A 229 -4.90 -4.79 -4.75
N LYS A 230 -3.64 -4.37 -4.66
CA LYS A 230 -2.51 -5.28 -4.44
C LYS A 230 -2.15 -5.36 -2.97
N VAL A 231 -1.76 -6.55 -2.56
CA VAL A 231 -1.22 -6.81 -1.22
C VAL A 231 0.10 -6.09 -1.03
N MET A 232 0.27 -5.44 0.11
CA MET A 232 1.46 -4.68 0.51
C MET A 232 2.59 -5.61 1.01
N PRO A 233 3.83 -5.11 1.19
CA PRO A 233 5.00 -5.92 1.59
C PRO A 233 4.84 -6.77 2.84
N ASP A 234 3.91 -6.44 3.74
CA ASP A 234 3.67 -7.20 4.98
C ASP A 234 2.39 -8.06 4.96
N GLY A 235 1.77 -8.21 3.80
CA GLY A 235 0.52 -8.95 3.67
C GLY A 235 -0.73 -8.14 4.03
N SER A 236 -0.59 -6.85 4.32
CA SER A 236 -1.74 -5.96 4.55
C SER A 236 -2.30 -5.42 3.23
N PHE A 237 -3.57 -5.01 3.26
CA PHE A 237 -4.21 -4.29 2.16
C PHE A 237 -5.44 -3.52 2.66
N SER A 238 -5.88 -2.53 1.89
CA SER A 238 -7.12 -1.79 2.17
C SER A 238 -7.92 -1.59 0.91
N MET A 239 -9.25 -1.68 1.05
CA MET A 239 -10.20 -1.50 -0.04
C MET A 239 -11.41 -0.72 0.46
N ARG A 240 -12.18 -0.13 -0.46
CA ARG A 240 -13.36 0.65 -0.13
C ARG A 240 -14.50 0.30 -1.08
N VAL A 241 -15.67 0.00 -0.55
CA VAL A 241 -16.86 -0.28 -1.36
C VAL A 241 -18.03 0.56 -0.89
N LYS A 242 -18.86 1.00 -1.84
CA LYS A 242 -20.08 1.75 -1.53
C LYS A 242 -21.06 0.87 -0.75
N LYS A 243 -21.66 1.42 0.31
CA LYS A 243 -22.69 0.74 1.07
C LYS A 243 -23.96 0.62 0.22
N PRO A 244 -24.56 -0.57 0.09
CA PRO A 244 -25.84 -0.74 -0.58
C PRO A 244 -26.98 0.02 0.13
N SER A 245 -27.76 0.77 -0.65
CA SER A 245 -28.88 1.55 -0.12
C SER A 245 -30.20 0.76 -0.03
N LEU A 246 -30.34 -0.29 -0.83
CA LEU A 246 -31.60 -1.00 -1.02
C LEU A 246 -31.62 -2.43 -0.45
N ALA A 247 -30.52 -2.89 0.17
CA ALA A 247 -30.42 -4.24 0.69
C ALA A 247 -30.14 -4.24 2.19
N ASN A 248 -30.94 -5.02 2.93
CA ASN A 248 -30.80 -5.15 4.37
C ASN A 248 -29.86 -6.29 4.79
N ARG A 249 -29.56 -7.23 3.87
CA ARG A 249 -28.65 -8.36 4.11
C ARG A 249 -27.78 -8.56 2.89
N TYR A 250 -26.50 -8.63 3.09
CA TYR A 250 -25.49 -8.92 2.07
C TYR A 250 -24.20 -9.38 2.74
N THR A 251 -23.31 -9.89 1.94
CA THR A 251 -22.00 -10.37 2.41
C THR A 251 -20.90 -9.60 1.69
N ILE A 252 -19.97 -9.02 2.42
CA ILE A 252 -18.72 -8.53 1.84
C ILE A 252 -17.84 -9.77 1.61
N VAL A 253 -17.37 -9.96 0.40
CA VAL A 253 -16.51 -11.06 -0.01
C VAL A 253 -15.16 -10.50 -0.41
N ILE A 254 -14.10 -10.98 0.22
CA ILE A 254 -12.72 -10.70 -0.17
C ILE A 254 -12.18 -11.96 -0.82
N SER A 255 -11.74 -11.86 -2.05
CA SER A 255 -11.22 -12.99 -2.82
C SER A 255 -9.80 -12.75 -3.31
N PHE A 256 -9.05 -13.85 -3.39
CA PHE A 256 -7.78 -13.94 -4.11
C PHE A 256 -7.89 -15.14 -5.06
N GLU A 257 -7.82 -14.87 -6.34
CA GLU A 257 -7.91 -15.85 -7.42
C GLU A 257 -6.58 -15.93 -8.17
N PRO A 258 -5.80 -17.01 -7.97
CA PRO A 258 -4.57 -17.25 -8.71
C PRO A 258 -4.81 -17.33 -10.22
N ASN A 259 -3.91 -16.74 -11.00
CA ASN A 259 -4.00 -16.73 -12.46
C ASN A 259 -2.60 -16.57 -13.10
N GLU A 260 -2.55 -16.61 -14.42
CA GLU A 260 -1.30 -16.50 -15.21
C GLU A 260 -0.67 -15.09 -15.18
N ASP A 261 -1.40 -14.08 -14.76
CA ASP A 261 -0.90 -12.70 -14.71
C ASP A 261 -0.27 -12.34 -13.35
N MET A 262 -0.35 -13.25 -12.36
CA MET A 262 0.33 -13.04 -11.08
C MET A 262 1.85 -12.93 -11.24
N TRP A 263 2.47 -12.28 -10.29
CA TRP A 263 3.93 -12.25 -10.20
C TRP A 263 4.55 -13.64 -10.04
N THR A 264 5.75 -13.80 -10.56
CA THR A 264 6.45 -15.10 -10.62
C THR A 264 6.57 -15.77 -9.25
N ASN A 265 6.86 -15.02 -8.18
CA ASN A 265 6.92 -15.57 -6.82
C ASN A 265 5.55 -16.04 -6.30
N ALA A 266 4.47 -15.32 -6.64
CA ALA A 266 3.12 -15.72 -6.27
C ALA A 266 2.66 -16.97 -7.03
N LYS A 267 3.00 -17.11 -8.33
CA LYS A 267 2.79 -18.35 -9.10
C LYS A 267 3.51 -19.54 -8.46
N GLN A 268 4.77 -19.35 -8.03
CA GLN A 268 5.54 -20.40 -7.36
C GLN A 268 4.92 -20.80 -6.01
N ALA A 269 4.37 -19.85 -5.27
CA ALA A 269 3.78 -20.12 -3.96
C ALA A 269 2.42 -20.80 -4.06
N TYR A 270 1.54 -20.30 -4.93
CA TYR A 270 0.11 -20.65 -4.93
C TYR A 270 -0.31 -21.54 -6.12
N GLY A 271 0.50 -21.60 -7.20
CA GLY A 271 0.12 -22.17 -8.49
C GLY A 271 -0.74 -21.21 -9.31
N THR A 272 -0.77 -21.38 -10.62
CA THR A 272 -1.54 -20.52 -11.54
C THR A 272 -3.04 -20.77 -11.53
N GLN A 273 -3.44 -21.92 -11.02
CA GLN A 273 -4.85 -22.31 -10.80
C GLN A 273 -5.17 -22.48 -9.31
N GLY A 274 -4.30 -22.02 -8.42
CA GLY A 274 -4.47 -22.18 -6.99
C GLY A 274 -4.31 -23.63 -6.50
N GLU A 275 -3.70 -24.50 -7.28
CA GLU A 275 -3.57 -25.93 -6.99
C GLU A 275 -2.83 -26.21 -5.67
N ARG A 276 -1.99 -25.27 -5.22
CA ARG A 276 -1.25 -25.39 -3.95
C ARG A 276 -2.02 -24.80 -2.76
N LEU A 277 -3.07 -24.01 -3.01
CA LEU A 277 -3.85 -23.41 -1.94
C LEU A 277 -4.47 -24.44 -1.02
N SER A 278 -4.41 -24.16 0.28
CA SER A 278 -4.95 -25.00 1.34
C SER A 278 -5.57 -24.17 2.47
N GLY A 279 -6.30 -24.84 3.35
CA GLY A 279 -6.92 -24.20 4.51
C GLY A 279 -8.42 -23.88 4.36
N PRO A 280 -9.04 -23.28 5.39
CA PRO A 280 -10.49 -23.16 5.48
C PRO A 280 -11.11 -22.12 4.53
N LEU A 281 -10.30 -21.22 3.99
CA LEU A 281 -10.78 -20.18 3.05
C LEU A 281 -10.76 -20.64 1.60
N VAL A 282 -10.27 -21.85 1.31
CA VAL A 282 -10.20 -22.37 -0.06
C VAL A 282 -11.59 -22.74 -0.55
N LYS A 283 -11.89 -22.26 -1.76
CA LYS A 283 -13.10 -22.59 -2.54
C LYS A 283 -12.70 -23.02 -3.94
N SER A 284 -13.56 -23.82 -4.59
CA SER A 284 -13.46 -24.01 -6.04
C SER A 284 -13.76 -22.71 -6.73
N ALA A 285 -13.01 -22.36 -7.77
CA ALA A 285 -13.34 -21.21 -8.61
C ALA A 285 -14.54 -21.57 -9.50
N ASP A 286 -15.52 -20.68 -9.57
CA ASP A 286 -16.79 -20.95 -10.27
C ASP A 286 -16.60 -21.10 -11.80
N ASP A 287 -15.59 -20.42 -12.36
CA ASP A 287 -15.43 -20.28 -13.82
C ASP A 287 -14.41 -21.25 -14.44
N LYS A 288 -13.69 -22.06 -13.63
CA LYS A 288 -12.63 -22.94 -14.13
C LYS A 288 -12.59 -24.26 -13.34
N GLU A 289 -12.91 -25.33 -14.01
CA GLU A 289 -12.86 -26.68 -13.42
C GLU A 289 -11.46 -26.99 -12.87
N GLY A 290 -11.40 -27.41 -11.59
CA GLY A 290 -10.16 -27.73 -10.89
C GLY A 290 -9.40 -26.54 -10.31
N SER A 291 -9.77 -25.31 -10.60
CA SER A 291 -9.14 -24.12 -10.03
C SER A 291 -9.64 -23.82 -8.62
N LYS A 292 -8.74 -23.29 -7.79
CA LYS A 292 -9.04 -22.90 -6.40
C LYS A 292 -8.80 -21.41 -6.20
N GLN A 293 -9.62 -20.85 -5.33
CA GLN A 293 -9.51 -19.46 -4.88
C GLN A 293 -9.61 -19.38 -3.36
N ILE A 294 -9.24 -18.25 -2.81
CA ILE A 294 -9.45 -17.90 -1.40
C ILE A 294 -10.65 -16.98 -1.31
N GLU A 295 -11.55 -17.26 -0.38
CA GLU A 295 -12.66 -16.37 -0.03
C GLU A 295 -12.77 -16.16 1.48
N ALA A 296 -12.72 -14.89 1.91
CA ALA A 296 -13.11 -14.48 3.24
C ALA A 296 -14.48 -13.77 3.15
N ARG A 297 -15.48 -14.29 3.84
CA ARG A 297 -16.88 -13.83 3.77
C ARG A 297 -17.29 -13.16 5.08
N ILE A 298 -17.78 -11.93 5.00
CA ILE A 298 -18.16 -11.09 6.14
C ILE A 298 -19.66 -10.74 6.01
N PRO A 299 -20.56 -11.46 6.71
CA PRO A 299 -21.99 -11.15 6.70
C PRO A 299 -22.26 -9.78 7.32
N ILE A 300 -22.96 -8.91 6.60
CA ILE A 300 -23.43 -7.64 7.10
C ILE A 300 -24.93 -7.76 7.40
N GLN A 301 -25.27 -7.57 8.66
CA GLN A 301 -26.65 -7.54 9.11
C GLN A 301 -27.05 -6.11 9.45
N PRO A 302 -28.30 -5.71 9.20
CA PRO A 302 -28.79 -4.41 9.65
C PRO A 302 -28.65 -4.33 11.18
N LYS A 303 -28.19 -3.21 11.68
CA LYS A 303 -28.34 -2.92 13.11
C LYS A 303 -29.83 -2.84 13.40
N SER A 304 -30.32 -3.74 14.25
CA SER A 304 -31.66 -3.73 14.80
C SER A 304 -31.98 -2.40 15.52
#